data_e8cdc532d20022f89ed6c980aae74054
#
_entry.id   e8cdc532d20022f89ed6c980aae74054
#
_cell.length_a   1.000
_cell.length_b   1.000
_cell.length_c   1.000
_cell.angle_alpha   90.00
_cell.angle_beta   90.00
_cell.angle_gamma   90.00
#
_symmetry.space_group_name_H-M   'P 1'
#
loop_
_entity.id
_entity.type
_entity.pdbx_description
1 polymer ?
#
loop_
_entity_poly.entity_id
_entity_poly.type
_entity_poly.pdbx_seq_one_letter_code
_entity_poly.pdbx_strand_id
1 'polypeptide(L)'
;MKIENLNETNVQSYIDEHRNIRTKEKNKYGEVFTPYEFIMEIMDHLPTTIWSNKDVCILDPCAGTGNFMIVAYVKLMKGLQKHFPDHKKRKTHILSNMLYMSELNPSNATKLRQLFGKSANICQTNFLDSQEKWMKDLGKKQFDLIVGNPPFQTKKAKTYEGSVGNRTLWTKFITAIFDNQLLNPKGHLGFITPSNWRRPEHPLYDVLTKQNQLSYLHIYGKKNGLKKFGAQTRFDIYIVQEGSKKSSKNTKIIDEKGEKHFLDLTKWPFLPNFSYKTIEKIMVPKEKGLNILFDAGLYDARKLSKKKSKKFRHSIVHNITKRGLGLKYAKERKKHFGVSKVLFNFNEKEYPFNDFDGKYGMSQLTFGVPIKSKKQGEDIIRAVNSPKFQEILEATKWSSFQTDYRMFYYFDPEFYKKKMFQS
;
A
#
# COMPACT_ATOMS: atom_id res chain seq x y z
N MET A 1 4.57 33.83 -5.82
CA MET A 1 5.70 33.92 -4.87
C MET A 1 6.90 33.24 -5.46
N LYS A 2 8.15 33.65 -5.14
CA LYS A 2 9.37 32.93 -5.52
C LYS A 2 9.85 32.07 -4.36
N ILE A 3 10.53 30.96 -4.64
CA ILE A 3 10.99 30.00 -3.62
C ILE A 3 11.90 30.63 -2.56
N GLU A 4 12.67 31.65 -2.93
CA GLU A 4 13.58 32.38 -2.04
C GLU A 4 12.92 33.11 -0.87
N ASN A 5 11.60 33.35 -0.96
CA ASN A 5 10.81 33.99 0.09
C ASN A 5 10.25 32.94 1.09
N LEU A 6 10.47 31.65 0.87
CA LEU A 6 10.01 30.59 1.75
C LEU A 6 11.08 30.21 2.77
N ASN A 7 10.63 30.02 4.02
CA ASN A 7 11.44 29.63 5.15
C ASN A 7 10.63 28.78 6.13
N GLU A 8 11.20 28.38 7.25
CA GLU A 8 10.56 27.50 8.25
C GLU A 8 9.27 28.10 8.84
N THR A 9 9.13 29.44 8.88
CA THR A 9 7.98 30.09 9.51
C THR A 9 6.76 30.23 8.59
N ASN A 10 6.96 30.25 7.26
CA ASN A 10 5.88 30.51 6.31
C ASN A 10 5.60 29.35 5.32
N VAL A 11 6.45 28.34 5.27
CA VAL A 11 6.32 27.21 4.34
C VAL A 11 5.02 26.43 4.53
N GLN A 12 4.58 26.23 5.76
CA GLN A 12 3.32 25.54 6.05
C GLN A 12 2.12 26.35 5.51
N SER A 13 2.01 27.64 5.85
CA SER A 13 0.93 28.49 5.38
C SER A 13 0.89 28.54 3.85
N TYR A 14 2.06 28.64 3.22
CA TYR A 14 2.16 28.63 1.76
C TYR A 14 1.60 27.34 1.14
N ILE A 15 1.96 26.17 1.67
CA ILE A 15 1.46 24.88 1.17
C ILE A 15 -0.04 24.76 1.41
N ASP A 16 -0.54 25.15 2.60
CA ASP A 16 -1.96 25.04 2.96
C ASP A 16 -2.85 25.98 2.14
N GLU A 17 -2.39 27.18 1.82
CA GLU A 17 -3.11 28.14 0.96
C GLU A 17 -3.24 27.65 -0.50
N HIS A 18 -2.25 26.88 -1.00
CA HIS A 18 -2.23 26.37 -2.37
C HIS A 18 -2.92 24.99 -2.52
N ARG A 19 -3.78 24.65 -1.58
CA ARG A 19 -4.47 23.37 -1.44
C ARG A 19 -5.45 23.01 -2.57
N ASN A 20 -5.83 24.00 -3.40
CA ASN A 20 -6.91 23.83 -4.38
C ASN A 20 -6.45 23.10 -5.66
N ILE A 21 -6.56 21.76 -5.66
CA ILE A 21 -6.47 20.96 -6.88
C ILE A 21 -7.84 21.03 -7.59
N ARG A 22 -7.85 21.50 -8.83
CA ARG A 22 -9.07 21.51 -9.64
C ARG A 22 -9.55 20.08 -9.88
N THR A 23 -10.85 19.82 -9.75
CA THR A 23 -11.47 18.50 -9.98
C THR A 23 -11.09 17.89 -11.34
N LYS A 24 -10.89 18.73 -12.35
CA LYS A 24 -10.46 18.34 -13.70
C LYS A 24 -9.05 17.75 -13.70
N GLU A 25 -8.10 18.32 -12.96
CA GLU A 25 -6.70 17.86 -12.84
C GLU A 25 -6.60 16.57 -12.01
N LYS A 26 -7.30 16.52 -10.87
CA LYS A 26 -7.47 15.29 -10.09
C LYS A 26 -7.97 14.13 -10.97
N ASN A 27 -8.95 14.43 -11.80
CA ASN A 27 -9.54 13.43 -12.68
C ASN A 27 -8.64 13.02 -13.85
N LYS A 28 -7.81 13.89 -14.40
CA LYS A 28 -6.98 13.63 -15.58
C LYS A 28 -5.64 13.00 -15.24
N TYR A 29 -4.99 13.43 -14.17
CA TYR A 29 -3.63 13.04 -13.80
C TYR A 29 -3.55 12.23 -12.52
N GLY A 30 -4.68 12.02 -11.82
CA GLY A 30 -4.68 11.34 -10.51
C GLY A 30 -4.06 12.19 -9.39
N GLU A 31 -3.95 13.50 -9.59
CA GLU A 31 -3.33 14.41 -8.63
C GLU A 31 -4.02 14.37 -7.27
N VAL A 32 -3.22 14.27 -6.22
CA VAL A 32 -3.68 14.31 -4.84
C VAL A 32 -2.80 15.31 -4.08
N PHE A 33 -3.45 16.28 -3.44
CA PHE A 33 -2.73 17.23 -2.59
C PHE A 33 -2.13 16.50 -1.37
N THR A 34 -0.85 16.73 -1.11
CA THR A 34 -0.18 16.21 0.09
C THR A 34 -0.10 17.29 1.16
N PRO A 35 -0.77 17.11 2.31
CA PRO A 35 -0.70 18.05 3.44
C PRO A 35 0.72 18.22 3.97
N TYR A 36 1.03 19.42 4.47
CA TYR A 36 2.35 19.76 5.03
C TYR A 36 2.78 18.77 6.14
N GLU A 37 1.85 18.39 7.03
CA GLU A 37 2.14 17.46 8.13
C GLU A 37 2.66 16.10 7.66
N PHE A 38 2.17 15.57 6.53
CA PHE A 38 2.63 14.28 5.98
C PHE A 38 4.00 14.37 5.32
N ILE A 39 4.28 15.52 4.70
CA ILE A 39 5.60 15.79 4.15
C ILE A 39 6.62 15.87 5.29
N MET A 40 6.30 16.64 6.33
CA MET A 40 7.17 16.77 7.50
C MET A 40 7.39 15.45 8.21
N GLU A 41 6.36 14.61 8.31
CA GLU A 41 6.50 13.27 8.90
C GLU A 41 7.56 12.44 8.17
N ILE A 42 7.60 12.45 6.84
CA ILE A 42 8.66 11.81 6.08
C ILE A 42 10.00 12.48 6.36
N MET A 43 10.08 13.80 6.21
CA MET A 43 11.33 14.55 6.32
C MET A 43 11.99 14.44 7.69
N ASP A 44 11.19 14.35 8.76
CA ASP A 44 11.69 14.27 10.14
C ASP A 44 12.12 12.86 10.58
N HIS A 45 11.69 11.83 9.83
CA HIS A 45 12.14 10.46 10.04
C HIS A 45 13.32 10.04 9.16
N LEU A 46 13.79 10.93 8.27
CA LEU A 46 15.01 10.75 7.49
C LEU A 46 16.25 11.10 8.34
N PRO A 47 17.44 10.54 8.02
CA PRO A 47 18.67 10.93 8.68
C PRO A 47 18.93 12.44 8.55
N THR A 48 19.24 13.09 9.66
CA THR A 48 19.49 14.55 9.69
C THR A 48 20.68 14.98 8.83
N THR A 49 21.62 14.07 8.60
CA THR A 49 22.80 14.26 7.74
C THR A 49 22.43 14.57 6.28
N ILE A 50 21.25 14.15 5.80
CA ILE A 50 20.76 14.49 4.46
C ILE A 50 20.69 16.01 4.28
N TRP A 51 20.24 16.74 5.29
CA TRP A 51 19.99 18.18 5.20
C TRP A 51 21.27 19.01 5.29
N SER A 52 22.36 18.45 5.79
CA SER A 52 23.67 19.12 5.91
C SER A 52 24.71 18.63 4.90
N ASN A 53 24.42 17.65 4.07
CA ASN A 53 25.30 17.17 3.02
C ASN A 53 25.07 17.99 1.73
N LYS A 54 26.11 18.72 1.29
CA LYS A 54 26.07 19.58 0.09
C LYS A 54 25.97 18.83 -1.23
N ASP A 55 26.24 17.52 -1.25
CA ASP A 55 26.29 16.69 -2.43
C ASP A 55 25.05 15.81 -2.61
N VAL A 56 24.07 15.89 -1.67
CA VAL A 56 22.86 15.08 -1.72
C VAL A 56 21.99 15.45 -2.93
N CYS A 57 21.48 14.45 -3.63
CA CYS A 57 20.55 14.62 -4.73
C CYS A 57 19.17 14.05 -4.37
N ILE A 58 18.12 14.86 -4.49
CA ILE A 58 16.75 14.54 -4.08
C ILE A 58 15.85 14.56 -5.31
N LEU A 59 15.09 13.48 -5.56
CA LEU A 59 14.12 13.38 -6.65
C LEU A 59 12.69 13.32 -6.11
N ASP A 60 11.80 14.09 -6.73
CA ASP A 60 10.35 13.81 -6.70
C ASP A 60 9.90 13.36 -8.09
N PRO A 61 9.52 12.08 -8.25
CA PRO A 61 9.16 11.53 -9.57
C PRO A 61 7.74 11.92 -10.03
N CYS A 62 6.98 12.65 -9.22
CA CYS A 62 5.61 13.09 -9.50
C CYS A 62 5.30 14.39 -8.76
N ALA A 63 6.12 15.39 -9.01
CA ALA A 63 6.26 16.57 -8.16
C ALA A 63 4.98 17.40 -7.95
N GLY A 64 3.97 17.30 -8.84
CA GLY A 64 2.75 18.07 -8.71
C GLY A 64 3.03 19.58 -8.68
N THR A 65 2.62 20.23 -7.58
CA THR A 65 2.92 21.65 -7.34
C THR A 65 4.23 21.89 -6.59
N GLY A 66 5.01 20.80 -6.31
CA GLY A 66 6.34 20.90 -5.72
C GLY A 66 6.40 20.87 -4.19
N ASN A 67 5.34 20.47 -3.50
CA ASN A 67 5.25 20.56 -2.05
C ASN A 67 6.41 19.85 -1.31
N PHE A 68 6.79 18.63 -1.73
CA PHE A 68 7.95 17.92 -1.17
C PHE A 68 9.27 18.70 -1.40
N MET A 69 9.45 19.23 -2.60
CA MET A 69 10.67 19.97 -2.96
C MET A 69 10.76 21.34 -2.29
N ILE A 70 9.61 21.97 -2.03
CA ILE A 70 9.55 23.21 -1.23
C ILE A 70 10.08 22.96 0.18
N VAL A 71 9.60 21.91 0.84
CA VAL A 71 10.05 21.56 2.20
C VAL A 71 11.51 21.14 2.21
N ALA A 72 11.95 20.33 1.23
CA ALA A 72 13.35 19.95 1.07
C ALA A 72 14.25 21.19 0.88
N TYR A 73 13.84 22.16 0.04
CA TYR A 73 14.55 23.40 -0.15
C TYR A 73 14.74 24.17 1.16
N VAL A 74 13.68 24.34 1.95
CA VAL A 74 13.74 25.06 3.24
C VAL A 74 14.70 24.35 4.22
N LYS A 75 14.62 23.03 4.33
CA LYS A 75 15.53 22.24 5.19
C LYS A 75 17.00 22.36 4.72
N LEU A 76 17.26 22.28 3.42
CA LEU A 76 18.60 22.44 2.86
C LEU A 76 19.15 23.85 3.03
N MET A 77 18.29 24.88 2.84
CA MET A 77 18.69 26.28 3.08
C MET A 77 19.19 26.51 4.50
N LYS A 78 18.58 25.84 5.49
CA LYS A 78 19.04 25.85 6.88
C LYS A 78 20.30 25.00 7.08
N GLY A 79 20.26 23.73 6.63
CA GLY A 79 21.31 22.76 6.90
C GLY A 79 22.66 23.09 6.26
N LEU A 80 22.65 23.79 5.12
CA LEU A 80 23.86 24.12 4.35
C LEU A 80 24.46 25.50 4.67
N GLN A 81 23.98 26.20 5.70
CA GLN A 81 24.49 27.54 6.07
C GLN A 81 26.01 27.56 6.31
N LYS A 82 26.56 26.50 6.92
CA LYS A 82 28.00 26.40 7.17
C LYS A 82 28.80 26.18 5.89
N HIS A 83 28.27 25.43 4.92
CA HIS A 83 28.96 25.16 3.64
C HIS A 83 28.86 26.37 2.67
N PHE A 84 27.72 27.03 2.67
CA PHE A 84 27.44 28.19 1.83
C PHE A 84 26.84 29.31 2.68
N PRO A 85 27.68 30.16 3.34
CA PRO A 85 27.19 31.28 4.13
C PRO A 85 26.37 32.28 3.31
N ASP A 86 26.80 32.53 2.06
CA ASP A 86 26.08 33.39 1.12
C ASP A 86 24.74 32.76 0.69
N HIS A 87 23.65 33.47 0.95
CA HIS A 87 22.30 33.03 0.68
C HIS A 87 22.03 32.75 -0.80
N LYS A 88 22.56 33.60 -1.70
CA LYS A 88 22.32 33.47 -3.16
C LYS A 88 23.09 32.28 -3.71
N LYS A 89 24.36 32.10 -3.31
CA LYS A 89 25.17 30.93 -3.69
C LYS A 89 24.55 29.65 -3.20
N ARG A 90 24.10 29.60 -1.94
CA ARG A 90 23.43 28.44 -1.35
C ARG A 90 22.15 28.09 -2.10
N LYS A 91 21.27 29.06 -2.35
CA LYS A 91 20.06 28.88 -3.17
C LYS A 91 20.38 28.31 -4.55
N THR A 92 21.36 28.92 -5.27
CA THR A 92 21.74 28.46 -6.60
C THR A 92 22.23 27.04 -6.57
N HIS A 93 23.09 26.68 -5.60
CA HIS A 93 23.61 25.33 -5.44
C HIS A 93 22.47 24.30 -5.22
N ILE A 94 21.54 24.58 -4.31
CA ILE A 94 20.41 23.72 -4.01
C ILE A 94 19.55 23.51 -5.27
N LEU A 95 19.18 24.56 -5.95
CA LEU A 95 18.25 24.47 -7.08
C LEU A 95 18.88 23.81 -8.33
N SER A 96 20.18 24.03 -8.57
CA SER A 96 20.83 23.52 -9.76
C SER A 96 21.45 22.13 -9.59
N ASN A 97 21.80 21.72 -8.36
CA ASN A 97 22.58 20.53 -8.13
C ASN A 97 21.91 19.49 -7.24
N MET A 98 20.90 19.86 -6.43
CA MET A 98 20.38 18.99 -5.40
C MET A 98 18.93 18.57 -5.60
N LEU A 99 18.06 19.44 -6.14
CA LEU A 99 16.63 19.16 -6.30
C LEU A 99 16.29 18.80 -7.75
N TYR A 100 15.61 17.67 -7.94
CA TYR A 100 15.22 17.12 -9.23
C TYR A 100 13.73 16.78 -9.21
N MET A 101 13.01 17.14 -10.25
CA MET A 101 11.55 17.00 -10.33
C MET A 101 11.12 16.45 -11.69
N SER A 102 10.26 15.42 -11.67
CA SER A 102 9.53 14.97 -12.85
C SER A 102 8.05 15.28 -12.68
N GLU A 103 7.42 15.88 -13.68
CA GLU A 103 6.00 16.24 -13.65
C GLU A 103 5.36 16.04 -15.02
N LEU A 104 4.25 15.30 -15.05
CA LEU A 104 3.53 14.99 -16.28
C LEU A 104 2.61 16.13 -16.74
N ASN A 105 1.99 16.85 -15.79
CA ASN A 105 1.04 17.91 -16.08
C ASN A 105 1.76 19.19 -16.52
N PRO A 106 1.59 19.67 -17.78
CA PRO A 106 2.28 20.88 -18.26
C PRO A 106 1.98 22.13 -17.42
N SER A 107 0.74 22.24 -16.89
CA SER A 107 0.34 23.37 -16.04
C SER A 107 1.16 23.40 -14.74
N ASN A 108 1.36 22.23 -14.12
CA ASN A 108 2.17 22.13 -12.91
C ASN A 108 3.65 22.32 -13.20
N ALA A 109 4.17 21.75 -14.29
CA ALA A 109 5.55 21.98 -14.72
C ALA A 109 5.85 23.46 -14.94
N THR A 110 4.88 24.23 -15.48
CA THR A 110 4.99 25.69 -15.62
C THR A 110 5.03 26.37 -14.25
N LYS A 111 4.15 25.99 -13.31
CA LYS A 111 4.16 26.53 -11.94
C LYS A 111 5.47 26.23 -11.21
N LEU A 112 5.99 25.01 -11.35
CA LEU A 112 7.30 24.62 -10.80
C LEU A 112 8.42 25.54 -11.32
N ARG A 113 8.47 25.77 -12.64
CA ARG A 113 9.47 26.68 -13.23
C ARG A 113 9.30 28.15 -12.77
N GLN A 114 8.08 28.59 -12.54
CA GLN A 114 7.81 29.93 -11.99
C GLN A 114 8.27 30.04 -10.54
N LEU A 115 8.08 28.99 -9.72
CA LEU A 115 8.45 28.96 -8.31
C LEU A 115 9.94 28.78 -8.10
N PHE A 116 10.53 27.72 -8.70
CA PHE A 116 11.92 27.31 -8.49
C PHE A 116 12.92 28.01 -9.42
N GLY A 117 12.44 28.61 -10.50
CA GLY A 117 13.27 29.30 -11.48
C GLY A 117 13.70 28.42 -12.67
N LYS A 118 14.29 29.08 -13.67
CA LYS A 118 14.67 28.41 -14.94
C LYS A 118 15.84 27.44 -14.80
N SER A 119 16.69 27.61 -13.77
CA SER A 119 17.86 26.76 -13.52
C SER A 119 17.54 25.50 -12.70
N ALA A 120 16.30 25.32 -12.26
CA ALA A 120 15.90 24.14 -11.50
C ALA A 120 15.77 22.92 -12.42
N ASN A 121 16.16 21.73 -11.90
CA ASN A 121 16.12 20.49 -12.65
C ASN A 121 14.67 19.94 -12.71
N ILE A 122 13.89 20.45 -13.64
CA ILE A 122 12.48 20.09 -13.83
C ILE A 122 12.30 19.47 -15.22
N CYS A 123 11.95 18.20 -15.24
CA CYS A 123 11.61 17.46 -16.44
C CYS A 123 10.08 17.33 -16.58
N GLN A 124 9.54 17.81 -17.71
CA GLN A 124 8.12 17.66 -18.02
C GLN A 124 7.93 16.36 -18.79
N THR A 125 7.78 15.25 -18.09
CA THR A 125 7.66 13.93 -18.69
C THR A 125 6.84 12.99 -17.82
N ASN A 126 6.41 11.86 -18.40
CA ASN A 126 5.91 10.74 -17.61
C ASN A 126 7.11 9.96 -17.06
N PHE A 127 7.27 9.94 -15.75
CA PHE A 127 8.33 9.19 -15.08
C PHE A 127 8.35 7.68 -15.41
N LEU A 128 7.19 7.11 -15.74
CA LEU A 128 7.05 5.69 -16.09
C LEU A 128 7.36 5.36 -17.55
N ASP A 129 7.60 6.36 -18.38
CA ASP A 129 8.08 6.16 -19.75
C ASP A 129 9.58 5.81 -19.73
N SER A 130 10.18 5.62 -20.93
CA SER A 130 11.58 5.19 -21.01
C SER A 130 12.50 6.09 -20.16
N GLN A 131 13.23 5.47 -19.23
CA GLN A 131 14.11 6.16 -18.28
C GLN A 131 15.23 6.95 -18.94
N GLU A 132 15.76 6.45 -20.07
CA GLU A 132 16.81 7.12 -20.81
C GLU A 132 16.46 8.56 -21.13
N LYS A 133 15.18 8.83 -21.42
CA LYS A 133 14.74 10.18 -21.79
C LYS A 133 14.83 11.15 -20.62
N TRP A 134 14.16 10.85 -19.50
CA TRP A 134 14.14 11.80 -18.37
C TRP A 134 15.46 11.83 -17.60
N MET A 135 16.23 10.72 -17.56
CA MET A 135 17.59 10.71 -17.01
C MET A 135 18.52 11.61 -17.81
N LYS A 136 18.41 11.57 -19.16
CA LYS A 136 19.14 12.47 -20.03
C LYS A 136 18.76 13.93 -19.78
N ASP A 137 17.46 14.20 -19.68
CA ASP A 137 16.94 15.55 -19.45
C ASP A 137 17.36 16.12 -18.08
N LEU A 138 17.43 15.28 -17.04
CA LEU A 138 17.87 15.68 -15.70
C LEU A 138 19.40 15.57 -15.50
N GLY A 139 20.13 14.94 -16.41
CA GLY A 139 21.58 14.76 -16.28
C GLY A 139 22.03 13.91 -15.07
N LYS A 140 21.12 13.11 -14.49
CA LYS A 140 21.36 12.36 -13.26
C LYS A 140 20.77 10.95 -13.36
N LYS A 141 21.50 9.94 -12.84
CA LYS A 141 21.07 8.53 -12.89
C LYS A 141 20.61 7.97 -11.53
N GLN A 142 21.18 8.45 -10.43
CA GLN A 142 20.90 7.95 -9.10
C GLN A 142 20.73 9.09 -8.10
N PHE A 143 19.98 8.85 -7.03
CA PHE A 143 19.59 9.83 -6.02
C PHE A 143 19.82 9.28 -4.61
N ASP A 144 20.13 10.16 -3.68
CA ASP A 144 20.30 9.81 -2.27
C ASP A 144 18.95 9.75 -1.54
N LEU A 145 17.98 10.50 -2.06
CA LEU A 145 16.62 10.53 -1.55
C LEU A 145 15.62 10.62 -2.70
N ILE A 146 14.63 9.76 -2.70
CA ILE A 146 13.43 9.87 -3.56
C ILE A 146 12.23 10.02 -2.66
N VAL A 147 11.45 11.09 -2.85
CA VAL A 147 10.24 11.39 -2.05
C VAL A 147 9.07 11.70 -2.95
N GLY A 148 7.86 11.40 -2.49
CA GLY A 148 6.67 11.76 -3.25
C GLY A 148 5.40 11.09 -2.77
N ASN A 149 4.30 11.47 -3.41
CA ASN A 149 2.98 10.85 -3.29
C ASN A 149 2.50 10.44 -4.68
N PRO A 150 2.93 9.27 -5.20
CA PRO A 150 2.62 8.87 -6.57
C PRO A 150 1.10 8.69 -6.76
N PRO A 151 0.57 8.95 -7.96
CA PRO A 151 -0.84 8.82 -8.25
C PRO A 151 -1.31 7.37 -8.00
N PHE A 152 -2.42 7.20 -7.24
CA PHE A 152 -2.88 5.87 -6.81
C PHE A 152 -3.47 5.07 -7.97
N GLN A 153 -4.21 5.71 -8.87
CA GLN A 153 -4.93 5.03 -9.95
C GLN A 153 -4.96 5.87 -11.24
N THR A 154 -5.05 5.19 -12.38
CA THR A 154 -5.43 5.82 -13.66
C THR A 154 -6.94 5.99 -13.78
N LYS A 155 -7.39 6.89 -14.66
CA LYS A 155 -8.79 6.90 -15.14
C LYS A 155 -9.18 5.56 -15.80
N LYS A 156 -10.50 5.29 -15.76
CA LYS A 156 -11.16 4.25 -16.56
C LYS A 156 -10.86 4.48 -18.06
N ALA A 157 -9.87 3.83 -18.63
CA ALA A 157 -9.91 3.55 -20.03
C ALA A 157 -11.12 2.60 -20.23
N LYS A 158 -12.08 2.99 -21.06
CA LYS A 158 -13.09 2.06 -21.58
C LYS A 158 -12.31 1.09 -22.47
N THR A 159 -11.90 -0.04 -21.92
CA THR A 159 -11.43 -1.15 -22.73
C THR A 159 -12.68 -1.86 -23.27
N TYR A 160 -12.69 -2.11 -24.55
CA TYR A 160 -13.79 -2.69 -25.36
C TYR A 160 -14.18 -4.12 -24.94
N GLU A 161 -13.49 -4.74 -24.00
CA GLU A 161 -13.69 -6.12 -23.57
C GLU A 161 -13.81 -6.30 -22.06
N GLY A 162 -14.59 -5.56 -21.34
CA GLY A 162 -15.03 -5.92 -19.97
C GLY A 162 -13.97 -6.33 -18.93
N SER A 163 -12.68 -6.39 -19.27
CA SER A 163 -11.58 -6.64 -18.36
C SER A 163 -11.08 -5.31 -17.80
N VAL A 164 -11.27 -5.11 -16.50
CA VAL A 164 -10.72 -3.97 -15.78
C VAL A 164 -9.21 -4.20 -15.66
N GLY A 165 -8.43 -3.65 -16.58
CA GLY A 165 -6.97 -3.67 -16.50
C GLY A 165 -6.48 -3.11 -15.17
N ASN A 166 -5.32 -3.56 -14.71
CA ASN A 166 -4.72 -3.12 -13.45
C ASN A 166 -4.48 -1.59 -13.51
N ARG A 167 -5.31 -0.83 -12.78
CA ARG A 167 -5.31 0.64 -12.76
C ARG A 167 -4.34 1.23 -11.74
N THR A 168 -3.66 0.40 -11.01
CA THR A 168 -2.76 0.80 -9.93
C THR A 168 -1.49 1.39 -10.52
N LEU A 169 -1.25 2.68 -10.29
CA LEU A 169 -0.04 3.36 -10.77
C LEU A 169 1.09 3.37 -9.76
N TRP A 170 0.79 3.66 -8.50
CA TRP A 170 1.81 3.82 -7.46
C TRP A 170 2.78 2.62 -7.37
N THR A 171 2.31 1.40 -7.62
CA THR A 171 3.17 0.20 -7.64
C THR A 171 4.23 0.29 -8.73
N LYS A 172 3.87 0.83 -9.91
CA LYS A 172 4.79 1.00 -11.03
C LYS A 172 5.92 2.00 -10.72
N PHE A 173 5.62 3.06 -9.95
CA PHE A 173 6.65 4.01 -9.49
C PHE A 173 7.68 3.31 -8.60
N ILE A 174 7.23 2.52 -7.62
CA ILE A 174 8.13 1.77 -6.73
C ILE A 174 8.96 0.76 -7.54
N THR A 175 8.31 -0.04 -8.38
CA THR A 175 8.97 -0.99 -9.26
C THR A 175 10.03 -0.29 -10.14
N ALA A 176 9.68 0.83 -10.78
CA ALA A 176 10.63 1.58 -11.60
C ALA A 176 11.84 2.11 -10.80
N ILE A 177 11.64 2.53 -9.56
CA ILE A 177 12.74 3.03 -8.70
C ILE A 177 13.73 1.92 -8.37
N PHE A 178 13.25 0.75 -7.95
CA PHE A 178 14.13 -0.36 -7.53
C PHE A 178 14.68 -1.16 -8.70
N ASP A 179 13.87 -1.51 -9.71
CA ASP A 179 14.31 -2.28 -10.88
C ASP A 179 15.39 -1.54 -11.68
N ASN A 180 15.34 -0.21 -11.65
CA ASN A 180 16.28 0.62 -12.39
C ASN A 180 17.39 1.22 -11.49
N GLN A 181 17.47 0.77 -10.26
CA GLN A 181 18.52 1.16 -9.33
C GLN A 181 18.68 2.69 -9.22
N LEU A 182 17.54 3.41 -9.08
CA LEU A 182 17.55 4.88 -9.03
C LEU A 182 18.04 5.44 -7.70
N LEU A 183 18.14 4.63 -6.67
CA LEU A 183 18.71 5.02 -5.38
C LEU A 183 20.21 4.73 -5.36
N ASN A 184 20.99 5.66 -4.81
CA ASN A 184 22.38 5.42 -4.41
C ASN A 184 22.42 4.34 -3.33
N PRO A 185 23.54 3.59 -3.17
CA PRO A 185 23.71 2.69 -2.04
C PRO A 185 23.43 3.39 -0.70
N LYS A 186 22.54 2.82 0.10
CA LYS A 186 22.00 3.40 1.34
C LYS A 186 21.12 4.66 1.13
N GLY A 187 20.74 4.96 -0.08
CA GLY A 187 19.75 6.00 -0.37
C GLY A 187 18.37 5.67 0.21
N HIS A 188 17.49 6.66 0.28
CA HIS A 188 16.20 6.52 0.94
C HIS A 188 15.04 6.76 -0.02
N LEU A 189 13.97 5.98 0.13
CA LEU A 189 12.66 6.21 -0.46
C LEU A 189 11.69 6.62 0.64
N GLY A 190 11.07 7.80 0.52
CA GLY A 190 10.01 8.28 1.43
C GLY A 190 8.72 8.50 0.67
N PHE A 191 7.75 7.58 0.76
CA PHE A 191 6.52 7.61 -0.03
C PHE A 191 5.24 7.56 0.80
N ILE A 192 4.17 8.07 0.19
CA ILE A 192 2.78 7.92 0.63
C ILE A 192 2.07 7.06 -0.40
N THR A 193 1.51 5.90 0.01
CA THR A 193 0.82 4.98 -0.91
C THR A 193 -0.36 4.27 -0.26
N PRO A 194 -1.29 3.67 -1.03
CA PRO A 194 -2.27 2.75 -0.50
C PRO A 194 -1.63 1.57 0.24
N SER A 195 -2.33 1.05 1.25
CA SER A 195 -1.82 0.06 2.21
C SER A 195 -1.77 -1.39 1.70
N ASN A 196 -2.30 -1.70 0.53
CA ASN A 196 -2.48 -3.09 0.09
C ASN A 196 -1.15 -3.81 -0.26
N TRP A 197 -0.01 -3.12 -0.32
CA TRP A 197 1.30 -3.74 -0.45
C TRP A 197 1.69 -4.59 0.76
N ARG A 198 1.08 -4.32 1.92
CA ARG A 198 1.34 -5.03 3.18
C ARG A 198 0.68 -6.40 3.30
N ARG A 199 -0.19 -6.75 2.35
CA ARG A 199 -0.87 -8.06 2.32
C ARG A 199 0.09 -9.20 1.99
N PRO A 200 -0.25 -10.43 2.35
CA PRO A 200 0.55 -11.61 1.98
C PRO A 200 0.73 -11.70 0.46
N GLU A 201 1.91 -12.14 0.04
CA GLU A 201 2.24 -12.42 -1.37
C GLU A 201 2.08 -11.21 -2.32
N HIS A 202 2.08 -10.00 -1.80
CA HIS A 202 2.13 -8.81 -2.66
C HIS A 202 3.56 -8.64 -3.20
N PRO A 203 3.75 -8.41 -4.53
CA PRO A 203 5.09 -8.33 -5.14
C PRO A 203 6.02 -7.32 -4.46
N LEU A 204 5.49 -6.18 -4.00
CA LEU A 204 6.29 -5.14 -3.34
C LEU A 204 6.60 -5.43 -1.87
N TYR A 205 5.95 -6.44 -1.25
CA TYR A 205 6.19 -6.71 0.18
C TYR A 205 7.65 -7.04 0.45
N ASP A 206 8.19 -8.00 -0.28
CA ASP A 206 9.58 -8.44 -0.12
C ASP A 206 10.58 -7.38 -0.59
N VAL A 207 10.26 -6.62 -1.63
CA VAL A 207 11.07 -5.49 -2.10
C VAL A 207 11.27 -4.47 -0.98
N LEU A 208 10.18 -4.05 -0.32
CA LEU A 208 10.23 -2.99 0.68
C LEU A 208 10.73 -3.45 2.07
N THR A 209 10.56 -4.76 2.41
CA THR A 209 10.80 -5.25 3.78
C THR A 209 11.95 -6.22 3.93
N LYS A 210 12.33 -6.97 2.87
CA LYS A 210 13.36 -8.02 2.92
C LYS A 210 14.57 -7.73 2.04
N GLN A 211 14.34 -7.17 0.84
CA GLN A 211 15.43 -6.80 -0.07
C GLN A 211 16.04 -5.45 0.33
N ASN A 212 15.22 -4.59 0.91
CA ASN A 212 15.59 -3.28 1.44
C ASN A 212 15.16 -3.15 2.90
N GLN A 213 15.59 -2.08 3.57
CA GLN A 213 15.25 -1.85 4.97
C GLN A 213 14.07 -0.88 5.09
N LEU A 214 12.87 -1.38 5.39
CA LEU A 214 11.78 -0.56 5.88
C LEU A 214 12.16 -0.04 7.29
N SER A 215 12.54 1.23 7.41
CA SER A 215 12.96 1.83 8.68
C SER A 215 11.80 2.45 9.48
N TYR A 216 10.81 2.97 8.76
CA TYR A 216 9.63 3.63 9.32
C TYR A 216 8.37 3.28 8.54
N LEU A 217 7.26 3.07 9.26
CA LEU A 217 5.93 2.87 8.71
C LEU A 217 4.88 3.50 9.63
N HIS A 218 4.03 4.36 9.09
CA HIS A 218 2.83 4.85 9.75
C HIS A 218 1.59 4.47 8.93
N ILE A 219 0.66 3.79 9.58
CA ILE A 219 -0.55 3.24 8.96
C ILE A 219 -1.72 4.16 9.26
N TYR A 220 -2.30 4.76 8.22
CA TYR A 220 -3.45 5.63 8.33
C TYR A 220 -4.75 4.93 7.95
N GLY A 221 -5.75 5.02 8.81
CA GLY A 221 -7.05 4.38 8.64
C GLY A 221 -7.96 5.06 7.62
N LYS A 222 -9.08 4.38 7.31
CA LYS A 222 -10.10 4.84 6.34
C LYS A 222 -10.64 6.24 6.65
N LYS A 223 -10.80 6.60 7.93
CA LYS A 223 -11.25 7.95 8.34
C LYS A 223 -10.26 9.03 7.92
N ASN A 224 -8.96 8.75 8.08
CA ASN A 224 -7.91 9.67 7.66
C ASN A 224 -7.86 9.79 6.14
N GLY A 225 -7.99 8.67 5.41
CA GLY A 225 -8.07 8.68 3.94
C GLY A 225 -9.23 9.51 3.42
N LEU A 226 -10.42 9.38 4.03
CA LEU A 226 -11.58 10.19 3.67
C LEU A 226 -11.33 11.69 3.96
N LYS A 227 -10.81 12.02 5.15
CA LYS A 227 -10.56 13.42 5.57
C LYS A 227 -9.49 14.11 4.70
N LYS A 228 -8.42 13.38 4.34
CA LYS A 228 -7.24 13.96 3.68
C LYS A 228 -7.25 13.85 2.16
N PHE A 229 -7.79 12.75 1.63
CA PHE A 229 -7.78 12.45 0.19
C PHE A 229 -9.17 12.34 -0.44
N GLY A 230 -10.25 12.47 0.37
CA GLY A 230 -11.64 12.34 -0.10
C GLY A 230 -12.01 10.91 -0.53
N ALA A 231 -11.28 9.89 -0.06
CA ALA A 231 -11.51 8.50 -0.37
C ALA A 231 -11.41 7.62 0.89
N GLN A 232 -12.36 6.71 1.08
CA GLN A 232 -12.34 5.74 2.19
C GLN A 232 -11.27 4.66 1.95
N THR A 233 -10.01 5.06 1.91
CA THR A 233 -8.88 4.15 1.71
C THR A 233 -7.92 4.25 2.87
N ARG A 234 -7.28 3.11 3.22
CA ARG A 234 -6.11 3.10 4.07
C ARG A 234 -4.90 3.49 3.24
N PHE A 235 -4.01 4.25 3.83
CA PHE A 235 -2.74 4.61 3.20
C PHE A 235 -1.61 4.57 4.23
N ASP A 236 -0.41 4.43 3.72
CA ASP A 236 0.79 4.33 4.52
C ASP A 236 1.75 5.45 4.17
N ILE A 237 2.43 5.97 5.19
CA ILE A 237 3.64 6.78 5.07
C ILE A 237 4.80 5.89 5.49
N TYR A 238 5.83 5.78 4.66
CA TYR A 238 6.96 4.91 4.98
C TYR A 238 8.28 5.42 4.43
N ILE A 239 9.35 4.95 5.07
CA ILE A 239 10.73 5.19 4.65
C ILE A 239 11.44 3.86 4.51
N VAL A 240 12.05 3.67 3.34
CA VAL A 240 12.85 2.48 2.99
C VAL A 240 14.26 2.92 2.65
N GLN A 241 15.26 2.27 3.22
CA GLN A 241 16.66 2.45 2.85
C GLN A 241 17.10 1.34 1.89
N GLU A 242 17.76 1.72 0.81
CA GLU A 242 18.26 0.82 -0.23
C GLU A 242 19.37 -0.10 0.30
N GLY A 243 19.38 -1.35 -0.18
CA GLY A 243 20.52 -2.29 -0.09
C GLY A 243 20.86 -2.82 1.30
N SER A 244 20.06 -2.59 2.31
CA SER A 244 20.35 -3.10 3.64
C SER A 244 19.89 -4.56 3.81
N LYS A 245 20.71 -5.52 3.36
CA LYS A 245 20.54 -6.96 3.63
C LYS A 245 20.52 -7.31 5.14
N LYS A 246 20.88 -6.40 6.01
CA LYS A 246 20.99 -6.59 7.47
C LYS A 246 19.73 -6.16 8.19
N SER A 247 18.60 -6.45 7.65
CA SER A 247 17.40 -6.59 8.44
C SER A 247 16.61 -5.33 8.77
N SER A 248 15.41 -5.33 8.30
CA SER A 248 14.27 -4.69 8.99
C SER A 248 14.06 -5.29 10.41
N LYS A 249 15.15 -5.51 11.18
CA LYS A 249 15.09 -6.11 12.53
C LYS A 249 14.50 -5.18 13.57
N ASN A 250 14.41 -3.90 13.26
CA ASN A 250 13.92 -2.90 14.20
C ASN A 250 13.13 -1.82 13.46
N THR A 251 12.15 -2.23 12.68
CA THR A 251 11.27 -1.30 11.98
C THR A 251 10.33 -0.63 12.97
N LYS A 252 10.35 0.71 13.02
CA LYS A 252 9.39 1.50 13.79
C LYS A 252 8.07 1.56 13.03
N ILE A 253 7.00 1.02 13.61
CA ILE A 253 5.65 1.07 13.06
C ILE A 253 4.75 1.86 14.00
N ILE A 254 3.99 2.79 13.45
CA ILE A 254 2.82 3.40 14.11
C ILE A 254 1.60 2.80 13.43
N ASP A 255 0.80 2.07 14.18
CA ASP A 255 -0.36 1.38 13.64
C ASP A 255 -1.60 2.29 13.48
N GLU A 256 -2.67 1.76 12.87
CA GLU A 256 -3.91 2.52 12.62
C GLU A 256 -4.57 3.08 13.91
N LYS A 257 -4.26 2.49 15.07
CA LYS A 257 -4.73 2.94 16.39
C LYS A 257 -3.77 3.92 17.07
N GLY A 258 -2.61 4.21 16.45
CA GLY A 258 -1.56 5.07 16.98
C GLY A 258 -0.59 4.37 17.94
N GLU A 259 -0.69 3.04 18.10
CA GLU A 259 0.25 2.28 18.90
C GLU A 259 1.60 2.14 18.19
N LYS A 260 2.70 2.24 18.98
CA LYS A 260 4.06 2.13 18.46
C LYS A 260 4.60 0.72 18.65
N HIS A 261 5.14 0.16 17.58
CA HIS A 261 5.75 -1.16 17.55
C HIS A 261 7.18 -1.07 17.00
N PHE A 262 8.07 -1.93 17.49
CA PHE A 262 9.41 -2.15 16.94
C PHE A 262 9.52 -3.62 16.57
N LEU A 263 9.52 -3.91 15.26
CA LEU A 263 9.36 -5.27 14.76
C LEU A 263 10.55 -5.74 13.93
N ASP A 264 10.86 -7.03 14.07
CA ASP A 264 11.70 -7.76 13.14
C ASP A 264 10.83 -8.27 11.97
N LEU A 265 10.85 -7.55 10.85
CA LEU A 265 10.01 -7.88 9.69
C LEU A 265 10.43 -9.16 8.97
N THR A 266 11.58 -9.74 9.28
CA THR A 266 11.98 -11.03 8.72
C THR A 266 11.03 -12.16 9.14
N LYS A 267 10.33 -11.98 10.27
CA LYS A 267 9.37 -12.93 10.83
C LYS A 267 7.93 -12.71 10.35
N TRP A 268 7.68 -11.59 9.65
CA TRP A 268 6.33 -11.21 9.25
C TRP A 268 6.12 -11.45 7.75
N PRO A 269 5.16 -12.31 7.37
CA PRO A 269 4.79 -12.53 5.97
C PRO A 269 3.83 -11.47 5.42
N PHE A 270 3.27 -10.64 6.29
CA PHE A 270 2.39 -9.50 6.02
C PHE A 270 2.37 -8.55 7.21
N LEU A 271 1.94 -7.30 7.03
CA LEU A 271 1.80 -6.34 8.13
C LEU A 271 0.34 -5.96 8.32
N PRO A 272 -0.28 -6.29 9.47
CA PRO A 272 -1.65 -5.90 9.78
C PRO A 272 -1.77 -4.38 10.01
N ASN A 273 -3.00 -3.89 10.05
CA ASN A 273 -3.27 -2.48 10.35
C ASN A 273 -3.10 -2.16 11.85
N PHE A 274 -3.29 -3.15 12.72
CA PHE A 274 -3.17 -3.11 14.19
C PHE A 274 -3.18 -4.54 14.76
N SER A 275 -3.24 -4.72 16.09
CA SER A 275 -3.32 -6.04 16.77
C SER A 275 -2.12 -6.96 16.56
N TYR A 276 -0.93 -6.41 16.39
CA TYR A 276 0.32 -7.15 16.17
C TYR A 276 0.54 -8.27 17.19
N LYS A 277 0.45 -7.98 18.49
CA LYS A 277 0.66 -8.94 19.57
C LYS A 277 -0.34 -10.12 19.54
N THR A 278 -1.55 -9.87 19.06
CA THR A 278 -2.59 -10.91 18.98
C THR A 278 -2.34 -11.82 17.77
N ILE A 279 -2.00 -11.24 16.63
CA ILE A 279 -1.73 -11.98 15.38
C ILE A 279 -0.46 -12.82 15.54
N GLU A 280 0.59 -12.28 16.16
CA GLU A 280 1.84 -13.01 16.41
C GLU A 280 1.62 -14.33 17.18
N LYS A 281 0.66 -14.38 18.11
CA LYS A 281 0.32 -15.58 18.88
C LYS A 281 -0.28 -16.73 18.05
N ILE A 282 -0.83 -16.43 16.88
CA ILE A 282 -1.43 -17.42 15.98
C ILE A 282 -0.66 -17.57 14.68
N MET A 283 0.32 -16.72 14.43
CA MET A 283 1.09 -16.74 13.21
C MET A 283 2.14 -17.87 13.22
N VAL A 284 2.21 -18.59 12.12
CA VAL A 284 3.20 -19.65 11.86
C VAL A 284 3.76 -19.51 10.44
N PRO A 285 4.90 -20.11 10.10
CA PRO A 285 5.36 -20.22 8.73
C PRO A 285 4.31 -20.88 7.83
N LYS A 286 4.27 -20.50 6.55
CA LYS A 286 3.25 -20.96 5.57
C LYS A 286 3.14 -22.49 5.50
N GLU A 287 4.27 -23.19 5.58
CA GLU A 287 4.36 -24.66 5.51
C GLU A 287 3.68 -25.36 6.70
N LYS A 288 3.51 -24.62 7.82
CA LYS A 288 2.85 -25.09 9.05
C LYS A 288 1.47 -24.48 9.23
N GLY A 289 1.03 -23.62 8.32
CA GLY A 289 -0.23 -22.91 8.43
C GLY A 289 -1.44 -23.69 7.93
N LEU A 290 -2.58 -23.03 7.94
CA LEU A 290 -3.84 -23.62 7.47
C LEU A 290 -3.77 -23.98 5.99
N ASN A 291 -4.28 -25.14 5.66
CA ASN A 291 -4.58 -25.49 4.28
C ASN A 291 -5.85 -24.76 3.85
N ILE A 292 -5.82 -24.11 2.70
CA ILE A 292 -6.95 -23.33 2.18
C ILE A 292 -7.38 -23.88 0.81
N LEU A 293 -8.65 -24.19 0.71
CA LEU A 293 -9.28 -24.56 -0.54
C LEU A 293 -9.78 -23.29 -1.23
N PHE A 294 -9.14 -22.91 -2.32
CA PHE A 294 -9.55 -21.78 -3.14
C PHE A 294 -9.11 -21.98 -4.60
N ASP A 295 -10.01 -21.69 -5.53
CA ASP A 295 -9.71 -21.69 -6.96
C ASP A 295 -10.66 -20.73 -7.68
N ALA A 296 -10.15 -19.55 -8.03
CA ALA A 296 -10.93 -18.51 -8.69
C ALA A 296 -11.45 -18.92 -10.08
N GLY A 297 -10.75 -19.81 -10.78
CA GLY A 297 -11.08 -20.27 -12.14
C GLY A 297 -12.06 -21.45 -12.19
N LEU A 298 -12.31 -22.09 -11.05
CA LEU A 298 -13.02 -23.37 -11.01
C LEU A 298 -14.48 -23.28 -11.47
N TYR A 299 -15.17 -22.21 -11.06
CA TYR A 299 -16.55 -21.94 -11.45
C TYR A 299 -16.69 -20.50 -11.91
N ASP A 300 -16.81 -20.30 -13.22
CA ASP A 300 -17.14 -19.00 -13.80
C ASP A 300 -18.55 -18.60 -13.38
N ALA A 301 -18.67 -17.55 -12.58
CA ALA A 301 -19.95 -17.08 -12.06
C ALA A 301 -20.98 -16.72 -13.15
N ARG A 302 -20.51 -16.40 -14.37
CA ARG A 302 -21.35 -16.12 -15.56
C ARG A 302 -22.00 -17.40 -16.12
N LYS A 303 -21.38 -18.57 -15.89
CA LYS A 303 -21.87 -19.88 -16.35
C LYS A 303 -22.69 -20.61 -15.30
N LEU A 304 -22.88 -20.03 -14.12
CA LEU A 304 -23.71 -20.58 -13.05
C LEU A 304 -25.16 -20.09 -13.16
N SER A 305 -26.11 -21.00 -12.94
CA SER A 305 -27.53 -20.63 -12.85
C SER A 305 -27.90 -20.10 -11.47
N LYS A 306 -28.82 -19.13 -11.42
CA LYS A 306 -29.44 -18.65 -10.17
C LYS A 306 -30.52 -19.61 -9.66
N LYS A 307 -31.10 -20.44 -10.54
CA LYS A 307 -32.17 -21.41 -10.20
C LYS A 307 -31.67 -22.83 -10.38
N LYS A 308 -32.04 -23.73 -9.44
CA LYS A 308 -31.82 -25.17 -9.56
C LYS A 308 -32.71 -25.77 -10.65
N SER A 309 -32.16 -26.71 -11.43
CA SER A 309 -32.85 -27.42 -12.48
C SER A 309 -32.22 -28.79 -12.74
N LYS A 310 -32.81 -29.64 -13.58
CA LYS A 310 -32.24 -30.93 -14.01
C LYS A 310 -30.81 -30.75 -14.57
N LYS A 311 -30.58 -29.67 -15.34
CA LYS A 311 -29.26 -29.34 -15.95
C LYS A 311 -28.31 -28.68 -14.98
N PHE A 312 -28.80 -27.85 -14.06
CA PHE A 312 -27.99 -27.11 -13.07
C PHE A 312 -28.34 -27.62 -11.66
N ARG A 313 -27.82 -28.77 -11.29
CA ARG A 313 -28.23 -29.48 -10.08
C ARG A 313 -27.25 -29.39 -8.91
N HIS A 314 -26.01 -28.95 -9.15
CA HIS A 314 -24.94 -28.95 -8.15
C HIS A 314 -24.83 -27.59 -7.47
N SER A 315 -25.03 -27.55 -6.16
CA SER A 315 -25.06 -26.31 -5.37
C SER A 315 -23.66 -25.75 -5.14
N ILE A 316 -23.45 -24.47 -5.52
CA ILE A 316 -22.21 -23.71 -5.37
C ILE A 316 -22.48 -22.59 -4.39
N VAL A 317 -21.73 -22.48 -3.31
CA VAL A 317 -21.81 -21.33 -2.42
C VAL A 317 -21.16 -20.14 -3.10
N HIS A 318 -21.92 -19.07 -3.25
CA HIS A 318 -21.50 -17.84 -3.92
C HIS A 318 -21.27 -16.71 -2.91
N ASN A 319 -22.06 -16.67 -1.86
CA ASN A 319 -21.86 -15.81 -0.70
C ASN A 319 -22.45 -16.47 0.54
N ILE A 320 -22.03 -15.99 1.72
CA ILE A 320 -22.56 -16.41 3.01
C ILE A 320 -22.99 -15.14 3.75
N THR A 321 -24.20 -15.13 4.27
CA THR A 321 -24.76 -13.98 4.97
C THR A 321 -25.38 -14.43 6.30
N LYS A 322 -25.77 -13.48 7.15
CA LYS A 322 -26.53 -13.77 8.38
C LYS A 322 -27.82 -14.59 8.09
N ARG A 323 -28.38 -14.48 6.88
CA ARG A 323 -29.59 -15.20 6.47
C ARG A 323 -29.30 -16.62 5.92
N GLY A 324 -28.02 -17.01 5.82
CA GLY A 324 -27.57 -18.31 5.30
C GLY A 324 -26.80 -18.23 3.99
N LEU A 325 -26.76 -19.35 3.27
CA LEU A 325 -25.97 -19.53 2.05
C LEU A 325 -26.69 -18.92 0.83
N GLY A 326 -26.00 -18.04 0.13
CA GLY A 326 -26.39 -17.61 -1.21
C GLY A 326 -25.89 -18.59 -2.25
N LEU A 327 -26.79 -19.38 -2.84
CA LEU A 327 -26.45 -20.46 -3.75
C LEU A 327 -26.58 -20.06 -5.21
N LYS A 328 -25.66 -20.58 -6.02
CA LYS A 328 -25.78 -20.73 -7.47
C LYS A 328 -25.65 -22.21 -7.83
N TYR A 329 -25.95 -22.59 -9.05
CA TYR A 329 -25.99 -23.99 -9.46
C TYR A 329 -25.14 -24.22 -10.69
N ALA A 330 -24.31 -25.29 -10.64
CA ALA A 330 -23.46 -25.76 -11.74
C ALA A 330 -24.04 -26.98 -12.44
N LYS A 331 -23.62 -27.20 -13.69
CA LYS A 331 -23.97 -28.39 -14.47
C LYS A 331 -23.25 -29.64 -13.98
N GLU A 332 -22.04 -29.48 -13.47
CA GLU A 332 -21.14 -30.56 -13.07
C GLU A 332 -20.49 -30.27 -11.72
N ARG A 333 -20.06 -31.32 -11.03
CA ARG A 333 -19.19 -31.22 -9.86
C ARG A 333 -17.75 -31.08 -10.32
N LYS A 334 -17.05 -30.13 -9.70
CA LYS A 334 -15.59 -29.99 -9.82
C LYS A 334 -14.97 -30.18 -8.42
N LYS A 335 -13.71 -29.83 -8.26
CA LYS A 335 -13.03 -29.85 -6.94
C LYS A 335 -13.89 -29.25 -5.82
N HIS A 336 -13.60 -29.61 -4.60
CA HIS A 336 -14.21 -29.14 -3.34
C HIS A 336 -15.57 -29.76 -2.97
N PHE A 337 -16.23 -30.49 -3.83
CA PHE A 337 -17.31 -31.39 -3.44
C PHE A 337 -16.74 -32.65 -2.76
N GLY A 338 -17.48 -33.19 -1.79
CA GLY A 338 -17.04 -34.37 -1.02
C GLY A 338 -15.89 -34.10 -0.03
N VAL A 339 -15.50 -32.81 0.13
CA VAL A 339 -14.48 -32.41 1.09
C VAL A 339 -15.15 -31.71 2.27
N SER A 340 -15.00 -32.29 3.47
CA SER A 340 -15.44 -31.67 4.73
C SER A 340 -14.67 -30.38 4.99
N LYS A 341 -15.39 -29.25 5.15
CA LYS A 341 -14.76 -27.94 5.26
C LYS A 341 -15.62 -26.93 6.00
N VAL A 342 -14.99 -25.91 6.58
CA VAL A 342 -15.65 -24.66 6.96
C VAL A 342 -15.52 -23.68 5.80
N LEU A 343 -16.64 -23.15 5.35
CA LEU A 343 -16.73 -22.18 4.26
C LEU A 343 -16.67 -20.75 4.80
N PHE A 344 -15.93 -19.92 4.11
CA PHE A 344 -15.79 -18.47 4.36
C PHE A 344 -16.11 -17.68 3.11
N ASN A 345 -16.42 -16.42 3.25
CA ASN A 345 -16.59 -15.48 2.13
C ASN A 345 -15.54 -14.35 2.17
N PHE A 346 -15.50 -13.51 1.15
CA PHE A 346 -14.64 -12.33 1.08
C PHE A 346 -15.35 -11.03 1.46
N ASN A 347 -16.49 -11.11 2.15
CA ASN A 347 -17.28 -9.94 2.51
C ASN A 347 -16.70 -9.22 3.75
N GLU A 348 -17.25 -8.04 4.03
CA GLU A 348 -16.88 -7.23 5.19
C GLU A 348 -17.13 -7.94 6.53
N LYS A 349 -18.22 -8.72 6.60
CA LYS A 349 -18.54 -9.56 7.76
C LYS A 349 -18.46 -11.03 7.40
N GLU A 350 -17.73 -11.77 8.21
CA GLU A 350 -17.61 -13.23 8.05
C GLU A 350 -18.78 -13.91 8.75
N TYR A 351 -19.39 -14.85 8.04
CA TYR A 351 -20.40 -15.78 8.55
C TYR A 351 -20.00 -17.19 8.14
N PRO A 352 -19.01 -17.79 8.82
CA PRO A 352 -18.50 -19.11 8.41
C PRO A 352 -19.59 -20.19 8.54
N PHE A 353 -19.58 -21.15 7.59
CA PHE A 353 -20.55 -22.23 7.51
C PHE A 353 -19.86 -23.60 7.54
N ASN A 354 -20.35 -24.52 8.37
CA ASN A 354 -19.81 -25.89 8.47
C ASN A 354 -20.42 -26.79 7.40
N ASP A 355 -19.68 -27.06 6.34
CA ASP A 355 -20.01 -28.03 5.28
C ASP A 355 -19.27 -29.37 5.56
N PHE A 356 -19.55 -29.98 6.69
CA PHE A 356 -18.92 -31.25 7.08
C PHE A 356 -19.24 -32.38 6.11
N ASP A 357 -20.44 -32.40 5.54
CA ASP A 357 -20.84 -33.45 4.56
C ASP A 357 -20.26 -33.20 3.15
N GLY A 358 -19.54 -32.09 2.92
CA GLY A 358 -18.97 -31.79 1.61
C GLY A 358 -19.99 -31.55 0.49
N LYS A 359 -21.19 -31.07 0.85
CA LYS A 359 -22.34 -30.90 -0.07
C LYS A 359 -22.14 -29.82 -1.12
N TYR A 360 -21.26 -28.85 -0.86
CA TYR A 360 -21.22 -27.62 -1.64
C TYR A 360 -19.87 -27.45 -2.35
N GLY A 361 -19.95 -26.99 -3.62
CA GLY A 361 -18.82 -26.36 -4.28
C GLY A 361 -18.68 -24.90 -3.87
N MET A 362 -17.58 -24.26 -4.29
CA MET A 362 -17.25 -22.88 -3.95
C MET A 362 -17.04 -22.05 -5.21
N SER A 363 -17.61 -20.86 -5.24
CA SER A 363 -17.33 -19.87 -6.29
C SER A 363 -16.06 -19.07 -5.96
N GLN A 364 -15.68 -18.18 -6.87
CA GLN A 364 -14.55 -17.26 -6.69
C GLN A 364 -14.71 -16.26 -5.51
N LEU A 365 -15.90 -16.21 -4.86
CA LEU A 365 -16.16 -15.31 -3.73
C LEU A 365 -16.15 -16.03 -2.38
N THR A 366 -15.77 -17.30 -2.36
CA THR A 366 -15.71 -18.13 -1.15
C THR A 366 -14.46 -18.99 -1.13
N PHE A 367 -13.96 -19.28 0.07
CA PHE A 367 -12.86 -20.22 0.28
C PHE A 367 -13.22 -21.18 1.41
N GLY A 368 -12.49 -22.28 1.54
CA GLY A 368 -12.75 -23.31 2.54
C GLY A 368 -11.52 -23.68 3.34
N VAL A 369 -11.72 -23.97 4.62
CA VAL A 369 -10.72 -24.60 5.50
C VAL A 369 -11.12 -26.05 5.70
N PRO A 370 -10.33 -27.05 5.25
CA PRO A 370 -10.62 -28.47 5.47
C PRO A 370 -10.69 -28.83 6.94
N ILE A 371 -11.61 -29.72 7.29
CA ILE A 371 -11.81 -30.21 8.67
C ILE A 371 -11.88 -31.71 8.73
N LYS A 372 -11.51 -32.29 9.88
CA LYS A 372 -11.51 -33.73 10.13
C LYS A 372 -12.77 -34.22 10.86
N SER A 373 -13.48 -33.34 11.53
CA SER A 373 -14.70 -33.64 12.28
C SER A 373 -15.69 -32.51 12.28
N LYS A 374 -16.97 -32.79 12.46
CA LYS A 374 -18.03 -31.80 12.62
C LYS A 374 -17.75 -30.85 13.78
N LYS A 375 -17.28 -31.41 14.92
CA LYS A 375 -16.90 -30.66 16.11
C LYS A 375 -15.77 -29.66 15.82
N GLN A 376 -14.74 -30.06 15.08
CA GLN A 376 -13.66 -29.15 14.65
C GLN A 376 -14.23 -27.96 13.88
N GLY A 377 -15.16 -28.20 12.96
CA GLY A 377 -15.82 -27.12 12.22
C GLY A 377 -16.61 -26.16 13.12
N GLU A 378 -17.33 -26.69 14.10
CA GLU A 378 -18.06 -25.87 15.09
C GLU A 378 -17.11 -25.06 15.97
N ASP A 379 -15.99 -25.63 16.40
CA ASP A 379 -14.97 -24.94 17.19
C ASP A 379 -14.27 -23.83 16.40
N ILE A 380 -13.95 -24.05 15.12
CA ILE A 380 -13.43 -23.01 14.22
C ILE A 380 -14.44 -21.87 14.07
N ILE A 381 -15.71 -22.17 13.84
CA ILE A 381 -16.77 -21.15 13.71
C ILE A 381 -16.90 -20.35 14.99
N ARG A 382 -16.88 -20.98 16.14
CA ARG A 382 -16.92 -20.30 17.44
C ARG A 382 -15.75 -19.36 17.61
N ALA A 383 -14.53 -19.83 17.32
CA ALA A 383 -13.30 -19.04 17.40
C ALA A 383 -13.33 -17.83 16.47
N VAL A 384 -13.76 -18.02 15.21
CA VAL A 384 -13.86 -16.94 14.21
C VAL A 384 -14.90 -15.89 14.62
N ASN A 385 -16.00 -16.31 15.22
CA ASN A 385 -17.05 -15.39 15.71
C ASN A 385 -16.68 -14.69 17.01
N SER A 386 -15.58 -15.07 17.68
CA SER A 386 -15.14 -14.38 18.90
C SER A 386 -14.74 -12.93 18.59
N PRO A 387 -14.98 -11.98 19.54
CA PRO A 387 -14.59 -10.58 19.35
C PRO A 387 -13.11 -10.42 18.99
N LYS A 388 -12.25 -11.25 19.56
CA LYS A 388 -10.81 -11.20 19.33
C LYS A 388 -10.40 -11.62 17.92
N PHE A 389 -11.06 -12.63 17.33
CA PHE A 389 -10.78 -13.01 15.95
C PHE A 389 -11.39 -12.01 14.95
N GLN A 390 -12.56 -11.44 15.26
CA GLN A 390 -13.14 -10.37 14.46
C GLN A 390 -12.21 -9.13 14.41
N GLU A 391 -11.52 -8.83 15.51
CA GLU A 391 -10.47 -7.80 15.54
C GLU A 391 -9.31 -8.14 14.60
N ILE A 392 -8.86 -9.40 14.54
CA ILE A 392 -7.83 -9.87 13.59
C ILE A 392 -8.30 -9.69 12.14
N LEU A 393 -9.54 -10.08 11.83
CA LEU A 393 -10.11 -9.93 10.49
C LEU A 393 -10.15 -8.44 10.07
N GLU A 394 -10.53 -7.53 10.97
CA GLU A 394 -10.50 -6.09 10.65
C GLU A 394 -9.06 -5.57 10.49
N ALA A 395 -8.13 -6.03 11.33
CA ALA A 395 -6.72 -5.65 11.26
C ALA A 395 -6.03 -6.10 9.96
N THR A 396 -6.56 -7.12 9.29
CA THR A 396 -6.01 -7.69 8.06
C THR A 396 -6.80 -7.32 6.79
N LYS A 397 -7.62 -6.27 6.85
CA LYS A 397 -8.28 -5.68 5.67
C LYS A 397 -7.43 -4.54 5.13
N TRP A 398 -6.55 -4.83 4.19
CA TRP A 398 -5.67 -3.82 3.56
C TRP A 398 -6.39 -2.96 2.51
N SER A 399 -7.33 -3.56 1.76
CA SER A 399 -8.28 -2.83 0.92
C SER A 399 -9.58 -2.55 1.69
N SER A 400 -10.47 -1.75 1.12
CA SER A 400 -11.57 -1.16 1.89
C SER A 400 -12.55 -2.15 2.52
N PHE A 401 -12.79 -3.34 1.94
CA PHE A 401 -13.97 -4.14 2.31
C PHE A 401 -13.79 -5.67 2.30
N GLN A 402 -12.65 -6.21 1.90
CA GLN A 402 -12.53 -7.66 1.71
C GLN A 402 -11.49 -8.29 2.62
N THR A 403 -11.84 -9.44 3.20
CA THR A 403 -10.89 -10.35 3.86
C THR A 403 -9.98 -10.98 2.81
N ASP A 404 -8.68 -10.93 3.03
CA ASP A 404 -7.72 -11.62 2.17
C ASP A 404 -7.45 -13.02 2.70
N TYR A 405 -7.97 -14.06 2.02
CA TYR A 405 -7.83 -15.45 2.44
C TYR A 405 -6.37 -15.90 2.59
N ARG A 406 -5.43 -15.26 1.90
CA ARG A 406 -4.01 -15.63 1.96
C ARG A 406 -3.39 -15.45 3.34
N MET A 407 -3.96 -14.60 4.20
CA MET A 407 -3.50 -14.48 5.58
C MET A 407 -3.68 -15.79 6.36
N PHE A 408 -4.72 -16.58 6.02
CA PHE A 408 -5.00 -17.86 6.71
C PHE A 408 -3.90 -18.89 6.46
N TYR A 409 -3.14 -18.84 5.36
CA TYR A 409 -1.96 -19.69 5.13
C TYR A 409 -0.90 -19.55 6.24
N TYR A 410 -0.94 -18.47 7.00
CA TYR A 410 0.02 -18.16 8.05
C TYR A 410 -0.56 -18.29 9.46
N PHE A 411 -1.78 -18.84 9.59
CA PHE A 411 -2.39 -19.09 10.90
C PHE A 411 -2.20 -20.55 11.33
N ASP A 412 -1.87 -20.72 12.60
CA ASP A 412 -1.78 -22.02 13.26
C ASP A 412 -3.06 -22.86 13.00
N PRO A 413 -2.97 -24.09 12.46
CA PRO A 413 -4.14 -24.93 12.20
C PRO A 413 -5.00 -25.19 13.46
N GLU A 414 -4.43 -25.05 14.64
CA GLU A 414 -5.12 -25.22 15.91
C GLU A 414 -5.45 -23.89 16.61
N PHE A 415 -5.43 -22.76 15.87
CA PHE A 415 -5.71 -21.44 16.44
C PHE A 415 -7.01 -21.42 17.28
N TYR A 416 -8.02 -22.15 16.85
CA TYR A 416 -9.33 -22.23 17.49
C TYR A 416 -9.30 -22.81 18.90
N LYS A 417 -8.23 -23.54 19.29
CA LYS A 417 -8.03 -24.07 20.64
C LYS A 417 -7.46 -23.02 21.63
N LYS A 418 -6.97 -21.89 21.12
CA LYS A 418 -6.35 -20.88 21.99
C LYS A 418 -7.40 -20.19 22.87
N LYS A 419 -7.11 -20.07 24.17
CA LYS A 419 -8.02 -19.50 25.19
C LYS A 419 -8.61 -18.15 24.79
N MET A 420 -7.85 -17.31 24.08
CA MET A 420 -8.29 -15.98 23.65
C MET A 420 -9.45 -15.97 22.64
N PHE A 421 -9.84 -17.12 22.09
CA PHE A 421 -10.98 -17.28 21.18
C PHE A 421 -12.11 -18.13 21.75
N GLN A 422 -11.98 -18.57 23.02
CA GLN A 422 -12.96 -19.43 23.68
C GLN A 422 -13.96 -18.67 24.53
N SER A 423 -13.79 -17.34 24.64
CA SER A 423 -14.69 -16.43 25.39
C SER A 423 -15.79 -15.85 24.52
#